data_25474a08013cfea08829803cfe3e9d3c
#
_entry.id   25474a08013cfea08829803cfe3e9d3c
#
_cell.length_a   1.000
_cell.length_b   1.000
_cell.length_c   1.000
_cell.angle_alpha   90.00
_cell.angle_beta   90.00
_cell.angle_gamma   90.00
#
_symmetry.space_group_name_H-M   'P 1'
#
loop_
_entity.id
_entity.type
_entity.pdbx_description
1 polymer ?
#
loop_
_entity_poly.entity_id
_entity_poly.type
_entity_poly.pdbx_seq_one_letter_code
_entity_poly.pdbx_strand_id
1 'polypeptide(L)'
;MRKIKRLISILLICAVSLGLAACGKETSASAGEGSLSAAEEETEGTTLVYGSNDYTRINPAMDEHGEINALLFDGLTDHDGDNRVVPRLAKSWEYDETTLTYTFHLEENVTWHDGAPFTAEDVKFTFEAIMNPENGSENAPNYEDVEEITVIDEHTVSFRLSAPNAAFLDYMTMSILPKHLLEGQDMQESDFFRNPVGTGPYKLESWETGQAITLVKNEDYFAGPANIDRIIFRIVSDTNAKAMQLQTGELDLAQVTPRDVTAFRELAGYRIYDMTTADYRGIMYNFQNEYWQKNADLIPAINYAIDRQAILDTVLLGCGDVAYSPLQRNIYNYDDVEHYDYNPEKAEELLKEAGCEKQEDGYWYRNGERIGFTINASADDQVRIDMAQIAAQQLQETGLDVKAEVPAEGIDWSGQECCIIGWGSPFDADDHTYKVFGTGKGANYSGYSNALVDQYLTAARQTEDEEARRETYAKFQTALAENPAFTFFCYVDAVYVAKNNIEGISSETVLGHHGVGIFWNVCDWTME
;
A
#
# COMPACT_ATOMS: atom_id res chain seq x y z
N MET A 1 5.61 11.27 56.40
CA MET A 1 6.71 10.82 57.26
C MET A 1 7.70 10.00 56.44
N ARG A 2 8.84 10.58 56.20
CA ARG A 2 10.18 10.05 56.49
C ARG A 2 10.52 8.73 55.75
N LYS A 3 11.62 8.56 55.06
CA LYS A 3 12.93 9.20 54.80
C LYS A 3 13.67 8.23 53.84
N ILE A 4 14.28 8.66 52.72
CA ILE A 4 15.69 8.98 52.52
C ILE A 4 16.66 7.80 52.78
N LYS A 5 17.44 7.41 51.75
CA LYS A 5 18.91 7.36 51.61
C LYS A 5 19.26 6.50 50.38
N ARG A 6 19.85 6.96 49.32
CA ARG A 6 21.19 7.53 49.03
C ARG A 6 22.33 6.50 49.07
N LEU A 7 23.04 6.46 47.94
CA LEU A 7 24.49 6.30 47.66
C LEU A 7 25.04 4.87 47.80
N ILE A 8 25.86 4.37 46.88
CA ILE A 8 27.23 4.82 46.55
C ILE A 8 27.70 4.21 45.21
N SER A 9 28.37 5.03 44.40
CA SER A 9 29.23 4.69 43.26
C SER A 9 30.52 4.04 43.75
N ILE A 10 31.11 3.11 42.99
CA ILE A 10 32.56 2.89 43.00
C ILE A 10 33.04 2.59 41.59
N LEU A 11 33.86 3.49 41.08
CA LEU A 11 34.79 3.36 39.96
C LEU A 11 35.88 2.35 40.30
N LEU A 12 36.32 1.54 39.35
CA LEU A 12 37.70 1.04 39.37
C LEU A 12 38.29 1.00 37.96
N ILE A 13 39.24 1.87 37.75
CA ILE A 13 40.21 1.97 36.67
C ILE A 13 41.47 1.25 37.13
N CYS A 14 42.17 0.58 36.26
CA CYS A 14 43.64 0.30 36.20
C CYS A 14 43.86 -1.05 35.49
N ALA A 15 44.78 -1.28 34.67
CA ALA A 15 45.82 -0.59 33.93
C ALA A 15 46.63 -1.66 33.18
N VAL A 16 47.00 -1.32 31.99
CA VAL A 16 48.13 -1.74 31.16
C VAL A 16 49.26 -2.52 31.85
N SER A 17 49.72 -3.59 31.20
CA SER A 17 51.18 -3.84 31.15
C SER A 17 51.59 -4.65 29.89
N LEU A 18 52.51 -4.06 29.16
CA LEU A 18 53.33 -4.59 28.09
C LEU A 18 54.24 -5.72 28.59
N GLY A 19 54.51 -6.66 27.69
CA GLY A 19 55.61 -7.62 27.87
C GLY A 19 56.12 -8.10 26.51
N LEU A 20 57.20 -7.47 26.04
CA LEU A 20 58.04 -7.87 24.92
C LEU A 20 59.12 -8.87 25.39
N ALA A 21 59.48 -9.79 24.52
CA ALA A 21 60.82 -10.36 24.21
C ALA A 21 60.72 -11.85 23.91
N ALA A 22 60.96 -12.35 22.73
CA ALA A 22 62.16 -12.44 21.89
C ALA A 22 62.91 -13.80 22.00
N CYS A 23 63.35 -14.27 20.82
CA CYS A 23 64.31 -15.37 20.50
C CYS A 23 63.82 -16.79 20.63
N GLY A 24 63.67 -17.63 19.58
CA GLY A 24 64.61 -17.88 18.48
C GLY A 24 65.10 -19.33 18.54
N LYS A 25 64.76 -20.16 17.54
CA LYS A 25 65.70 -21.13 16.95
C LYS A 25 65.08 -21.90 15.77
N GLU A 26 65.79 -21.83 14.70
CA GLU A 26 65.58 -22.62 13.48
C GLU A 26 65.73 -24.12 13.75
N THR A 27 64.92 -24.93 13.05
CA THR A 27 65.36 -26.21 12.50
C THR A 27 64.54 -26.52 11.24
N SER A 28 65.30 -26.71 10.18
CA SER A 28 64.86 -27.12 8.86
C SER A 28 64.36 -28.57 8.83
N ALA A 29 63.33 -28.90 8.04
CA ALA A 29 63.42 -29.79 6.91
C ALA A 29 62.06 -30.37 6.50
N SER A 30 61.92 -30.42 5.24
CA SER A 30 61.25 -31.41 4.37
C SER A 30 59.95 -31.00 3.75
N ALA A 31 60.05 -30.87 2.43
CA ALA A 31 59.02 -30.70 1.45
C ALA A 31 57.98 -31.83 1.49
N GLY A 32 56.73 -31.44 1.56
CA GLY A 32 55.58 -32.22 1.20
C GLY A 32 54.73 -31.38 0.27
N GLU A 33 54.76 -31.69 -1.03
CA GLU A 33 53.83 -31.14 -2.02
C GLU A 33 52.42 -31.58 -1.63
N GLY A 34 51.69 -30.71 -0.92
CA GLY A 34 50.25 -30.78 -0.74
C GLY A 34 49.62 -29.86 -1.74
N SER A 35 48.97 -30.45 -2.73
CA SER A 35 48.05 -29.82 -3.67
C SER A 35 47.15 -28.84 -2.89
N LEU A 36 47.35 -27.56 -3.09
CA LEU A 36 46.36 -26.54 -2.80
C LEU A 36 45.20 -26.79 -3.76
N SER A 37 44.13 -27.41 -3.27
CA SER A 37 42.85 -27.32 -3.94
C SER A 37 42.54 -25.82 -4.04
N ALA A 38 42.35 -25.37 -5.28
CA ALA A 38 41.73 -24.09 -5.50
C ALA A 38 40.45 -24.05 -4.64
N ALA A 39 40.40 -23.13 -3.70
CA ALA A 39 39.13 -22.70 -3.19
C ALA A 39 38.37 -22.21 -4.43
N GLU A 40 37.26 -22.85 -4.74
CA GLU A 40 36.26 -22.29 -5.62
C GLU A 40 35.99 -20.91 -5.03
N GLU A 41 36.32 -19.84 -5.75
CA GLU A 41 35.76 -18.53 -5.54
C GLU A 41 34.26 -18.75 -5.69
N GLU A 42 33.52 -18.82 -4.55
CA GLU A 42 32.09 -18.57 -4.56
C GLU A 42 31.96 -17.19 -5.20
N THR A 43 31.48 -17.14 -6.43
CA THR A 43 31.03 -15.91 -7.06
C THR A 43 29.93 -15.39 -6.16
N GLU A 44 30.21 -14.34 -5.37
CA GLU A 44 29.18 -13.65 -4.61
C GLU A 44 28.11 -13.24 -5.63
N GLY A 45 26.91 -13.85 -5.52
CA GLY A 45 25.79 -13.57 -6.40
C GLY A 45 25.36 -12.11 -6.26
N THR A 46 24.64 -11.60 -7.25
CA THR A 46 24.12 -10.23 -7.24
C THR A 46 23.15 -10.03 -6.09
N THR A 47 23.35 -8.97 -5.31
CA THR A 47 22.50 -8.65 -4.16
C THR A 47 21.97 -7.22 -4.26
N LEU A 48 20.63 -7.07 -4.21
CA LEU A 48 19.91 -5.80 -4.13
C LEU A 48 19.53 -5.51 -2.68
N VAL A 49 19.90 -4.36 -2.15
CA VAL A 49 19.48 -3.91 -0.82
C VAL A 49 18.41 -2.84 -0.96
N TYR A 50 17.17 -3.21 -0.63
CA TYR A 50 16.00 -2.33 -0.68
C TYR A 50 15.68 -1.75 0.70
N GLY A 51 15.49 -0.43 0.79
CA GLY A 51 15.09 0.25 2.02
C GLY A 51 13.59 0.13 2.26
N SER A 52 13.19 -0.73 3.21
CA SER A 52 11.80 -1.07 3.51
C SER A 52 11.35 -0.55 4.87
N ASN A 53 10.04 -0.57 5.11
CA ASN A 53 9.44 -0.55 6.44
C ASN A 53 9.42 -1.98 7.01
N ASP A 54 9.16 -2.12 8.31
CA ASP A 54 9.04 -3.45 8.93
C ASP A 54 7.67 -4.07 8.63
N TYR A 55 7.64 -5.38 8.63
CA TYR A 55 6.43 -6.19 8.51
C TYR A 55 6.16 -6.89 9.85
N THR A 56 4.92 -6.88 10.31
CA THR A 56 4.51 -7.70 11.46
C THR A 56 4.32 -9.15 11.05
N ARG A 57 3.77 -9.34 9.86
CA ARG A 57 3.53 -10.63 9.18
C ARG A 57 3.46 -10.39 7.67
N ILE A 58 3.54 -11.45 6.88
CA ILE A 58 3.32 -11.43 5.43
C ILE A 58 2.10 -12.33 5.16
N ASN A 59 0.92 -11.71 5.07
CA ASN A 59 -0.36 -12.39 4.89
C ASN A 59 -1.20 -11.71 3.80
N PRO A 60 -0.93 -12.03 2.53
CA PRO A 60 -1.59 -11.33 1.41
C PRO A 60 -3.11 -11.58 1.34
N ALA A 61 -3.62 -12.65 1.95
CA ALA A 61 -5.05 -12.94 1.97
C ALA A 61 -5.83 -12.06 2.96
N MET A 62 -5.15 -11.49 3.97
CA MET A 62 -5.78 -10.66 5.00
C MET A 62 -5.45 -9.19 4.85
N ASP A 63 -4.21 -8.87 4.47
CA ASP A 63 -3.67 -7.52 4.38
C ASP A 63 -3.32 -7.17 2.93
N GLU A 64 -3.70 -5.98 2.45
CA GLU A 64 -3.48 -5.58 1.04
C GLU A 64 -2.06 -5.07 0.75
N HIS A 65 -1.32 -4.62 1.75
CA HIS A 65 -0.14 -3.78 1.56
C HIS A 65 1.16 -4.51 1.82
N GLY A 66 1.89 -4.86 0.74
CA GLY A 66 3.22 -5.40 0.89
C GLY A 66 3.94 -5.57 -0.44
N GLU A 67 4.96 -4.74 -0.69
CA GLU A 67 5.88 -4.92 -1.83
C GLU A 67 6.44 -6.35 -1.92
N ILE A 68 6.67 -6.97 -0.78
CA ILE A 68 7.25 -8.31 -0.68
C ILE A 68 6.32 -9.42 -1.19
N ASN A 69 5.00 -9.17 -1.24
CA ASN A 69 4.02 -10.17 -1.68
C ASN A 69 4.27 -10.62 -3.13
N ALA A 70 4.52 -9.66 -4.04
CA ALA A 70 4.82 -9.93 -5.45
C ALA A 70 6.11 -10.73 -5.69
N LEU A 71 7.00 -10.77 -4.68
CA LEU A 71 8.24 -11.55 -4.75
C LEU A 71 8.05 -12.99 -4.26
N LEU A 72 7.16 -13.19 -3.30
CA LEU A 72 6.97 -14.48 -2.64
C LEU A 72 5.82 -15.31 -3.23
N PHE A 73 4.78 -14.66 -3.77
CA PHE A 73 3.55 -15.32 -4.18
C PHE A 73 3.14 -14.90 -5.59
N ASP A 74 2.33 -15.72 -6.23
CA ASP A 74 1.63 -15.41 -7.47
C ASP A 74 0.11 -15.54 -7.28
N GLY A 75 -0.65 -14.79 -8.10
CA GLY A 75 -2.08 -14.95 -8.27
C GLY A 75 -2.45 -15.85 -9.45
N LEU A 76 -3.73 -16.06 -9.70
CA LEU A 76 -4.19 -16.73 -10.94
C LEU A 76 -3.90 -15.86 -12.16
N THR A 77 -4.12 -14.58 -12.02
CA THR A 77 -3.78 -13.53 -13.00
C THR A 77 -2.69 -12.63 -12.42
N ASP A 78 -2.16 -11.75 -13.26
CA ASP A 78 -1.23 -10.68 -12.90
C ASP A 78 -1.58 -9.44 -13.74
N HIS A 79 -0.86 -8.33 -13.55
CA HIS A 79 -0.99 -7.14 -14.38
C HIS A 79 0.32 -6.87 -15.14
N ASP A 80 0.19 -6.41 -16.38
CA ASP A 80 1.33 -5.91 -17.16
C ASP A 80 1.67 -4.45 -16.83
N GLY A 81 2.65 -3.87 -17.52
CA GLY A 81 3.06 -2.48 -17.31
C GLY A 81 1.99 -1.43 -17.61
N ASP A 82 0.97 -1.79 -18.38
CA ASP A 82 -0.21 -0.96 -18.67
C ASP A 82 -1.35 -1.21 -17.67
N ASN A 83 -1.10 -1.97 -16.60
CA ASN A 83 -2.08 -2.42 -15.60
C ASN A 83 -3.25 -3.24 -16.21
N ARG A 84 -2.99 -4.01 -17.27
CA ARG A 84 -3.96 -4.93 -17.87
C ARG A 84 -3.77 -6.32 -17.33
N VAL A 85 -4.89 -7.02 -17.12
CA VAL A 85 -4.89 -8.41 -16.67
C VAL A 85 -4.19 -9.33 -17.68
N VAL A 86 -3.24 -10.11 -17.18
CA VAL A 86 -2.49 -11.12 -17.93
C VAL A 86 -2.49 -12.47 -17.20
N PRO A 87 -2.28 -13.60 -17.90
CA PRO A 87 -2.13 -14.92 -17.27
C PRO A 87 -0.94 -14.98 -16.29
N ARG A 88 -1.12 -15.76 -15.19
CA ARG A 88 -0.04 -16.07 -14.25
C ARG A 88 -0.07 -17.55 -13.85
N LEU A 89 -0.54 -17.91 -12.63
CA LEU A 89 -0.77 -19.32 -12.25
C LEU A 89 -1.88 -19.97 -13.07
N ALA A 90 -2.83 -19.19 -13.58
CA ALA A 90 -3.75 -19.64 -14.62
C ALA A 90 -3.18 -19.29 -16.01
N LYS A 91 -2.88 -20.31 -16.80
CA LYS A 91 -2.41 -20.13 -18.19
C LYS A 91 -3.51 -19.61 -19.13
N SER A 92 -4.77 -19.79 -18.77
CA SER A 92 -5.97 -19.31 -19.49
C SER A 92 -7.22 -19.45 -18.65
N TRP A 93 -8.27 -18.77 -19.07
CA TRP A 93 -9.61 -18.89 -18.47
C TRP A 93 -10.69 -18.77 -19.54
N GLU A 94 -11.90 -19.23 -19.18
CA GLU A 94 -13.12 -19.13 -19.96
C GLU A 94 -14.22 -18.54 -19.08
N TYR A 95 -15.12 -17.73 -19.66
CA TYR A 95 -16.30 -17.20 -18.99
C TYR A 95 -17.57 -17.60 -19.71
N ASP A 96 -18.48 -18.26 -19.00
CA ASP A 96 -19.83 -18.56 -19.46
C ASP A 96 -20.81 -17.55 -18.87
N GLU A 97 -21.19 -16.56 -19.68
CA GLU A 97 -22.16 -15.51 -19.32
C GLU A 97 -23.55 -16.08 -18.92
N THR A 98 -23.92 -17.28 -19.40
CA THR A 98 -25.22 -17.89 -19.08
C THR A 98 -25.29 -18.42 -17.67
N THR A 99 -24.18 -18.97 -17.19
CA THR A 99 -24.06 -19.56 -15.86
C THR A 99 -23.26 -18.66 -14.89
N LEU A 100 -22.74 -17.53 -15.37
CA LEU A 100 -21.84 -16.60 -14.66
C LEU A 100 -20.63 -17.34 -14.07
N THR A 101 -20.02 -18.23 -14.87
CA THR A 101 -18.97 -19.12 -14.39
C THR A 101 -17.65 -18.85 -15.10
N TYR A 102 -16.64 -18.48 -14.34
CA TYR A 102 -15.24 -18.49 -14.78
C TYR A 102 -14.63 -19.87 -14.56
N THR A 103 -13.93 -20.40 -15.55
CA THR A 103 -13.15 -21.63 -15.45
C THR A 103 -11.70 -21.32 -15.74
N PHE A 104 -10.83 -21.52 -14.76
CA PHE A 104 -9.39 -21.27 -14.87
C PHE A 104 -8.64 -22.58 -15.11
N HIS A 105 -7.76 -22.58 -16.10
CA HIS A 105 -6.84 -23.66 -16.43
C HIS A 105 -5.45 -23.30 -15.89
N LEU A 106 -4.96 -24.05 -14.92
CA LEU A 106 -3.72 -23.76 -14.19
C LEU A 106 -2.49 -24.26 -14.94
N GLU A 107 -1.34 -23.65 -14.65
CA GLU A 107 -0.02 -24.15 -15.05
C GLU A 107 0.25 -25.51 -14.37
N GLU A 108 0.86 -26.45 -15.10
CA GLU A 108 0.97 -27.86 -14.65
C GLU A 108 2.27 -28.17 -13.88
N ASN A 109 3.30 -27.31 -13.98
CA ASN A 109 4.63 -27.57 -13.42
C ASN A 109 5.02 -26.54 -12.34
N VAL A 110 4.04 -26.02 -11.63
CA VAL A 110 4.27 -25.08 -10.53
C VAL A 110 4.48 -25.85 -9.22
N THR A 111 5.52 -25.48 -8.50
CA THR A 111 5.80 -25.99 -7.17
C THR A 111 5.87 -24.85 -6.16
N TRP A 112 5.43 -25.11 -4.95
CA TRP A 112 5.70 -24.27 -3.81
C TRP A 112 7.21 -24.22 -3.50
N HIS A 113 7.65 -23.20 -2.79
CA HIS A 113 9.08 -23.03 -2.43
C HIS A 113 9.66 -24.23 -1.64
N ASP A 114 8.82 -25.01 -1.00
CA ASP A 114 9.19 -26.25 -0.28
C ASP A 114 9.17 -27.51 -1.16
N GLY A 115 8.81 -27.36 -2.44
CA GLY A 115 8.79 -28.43 -3.44
C GLY A 115 7.46 -29.20 -3.52
N ALA A 116 6.43 -28.84 -2.72
CA ALA A 116 5.09 -29.41 -2.87
C ALA A 116 4.44 -28.94 -4.19
N PRO A 117 3.60 -29.76 -4.87
CA PRO A 117 2.92 -29.32 -6.08
C PRO A 117 1.85 -28.27 -5.77
N PHE A 118 1.70 -27.27 -6.65
CA PHE A 118 0.58 -26.35 -6.64
C PHE A 118 -0.62 -26.98 -7.36
N THR A 119 -1.82 -26.82 -6.81
CA THR A 119 -3.05 -27.43 -7.36
C THR A 119 -4.25 -26.52 -7.23
N ALA A 120 -5.36 -26.88 -7.90
CA ALA A 120 -6.65 -26.21 -7.80
C ALA A 120 -7.24 -26.22 -6.37
N GLU A 121 -6.81 -27.15 -5.51
CA GLU A 121 -7.20 -27.19 -4.10
C GLU A 121 -6.61 -26.03 -3.29
N ASP A 122 -5.40 -25.54 -3.64
CA ASP A 122 -4.78 -24.38 -3.01
C ASP A 122 -5.55 -23.10 -3.37
N VAL A 123 -5.98 -23.00 -4.62
CA VAL A 123 -6.83 -21.91 -5.11
C VAL A 123 -8.14 -21.85 -4.31
N LYS A 124 -8.86 -22.97 -4.28
CA LYS A 124 -10.13 -23.06 -3.54
C LYS A 124 -9.94 -22.70 -2.06
N PHE A 125 -8.91 -23.26 -1.41
CA PHE A 125 -8.59 -22.99 -0.01
C PHE A 125 -8.39 -21.48 0.24
N THR A 126 -7.61 -20.80 -0.61
CA THR A 126 -7.29 -19.40 -0.46
C THR A 126 -8.54 -18.52 -0.47
N PHE A 127 -9.38 -18.67 -1.51
CA PHE A 127 -10.58 -17.84 -1.64
C PHE A 127 -11.63 -18.18 -0.58
N GLU A 128 -11.78 -19.46 -0.18
CA GLU A 128 -12.65 -19.83 0.94
C GLU A 128 -12.16 -19.21 2.26
N ALA A 129 -10.84 -19.12 2.48
CA ALA A 129 -10.27 -18.47 3.66
C ALA A 129 -10.53 -16.95 3.66
N ILE A 130 -10.39 -16.28 2.51
CA ILE A 130 -10.67 -14.83 2.37
C ILE A 130 -12.15 -14.55 2.63
N MET A 131 -13.05 -15.33 2.04
CA MET A 131 -14.50 -15.13 2.16
C MET A 131 -15.06 -15.56 3.52
N ASN A 132 -14.30 -16.30 4.34
CA ASN A 132 -14.75 -16.68 5.67
C ASN A 132 -14.78 -15.45 6.61
N PRO A 133 -15.96 -15.00 7.07
CA PRO A 133 -16.05 -13.81 7.92
C PRO A 133 -15.33 -13.93 9.26
N GLU A 134 -15.05 -15.16 9.74
CA GLU A 134 -14.29 -15.38 10.98
C GLU A 134 -12.81 -14.94 10.83
N ASN A 135 -12.28 -14.92 9.61
CA ASN A 135 -10.92 -14.50 9.33
C ASN A 135 -10.75 -12.98 9.21
N GLY A 136 -11.84 -12.23 8.96
CA GLY A 136 -11.83 -10.77 8.94
C GLY A 136 -10.96 -10.16 7.84
N SER A 137 -10.88 -10.81 6.67
CA SER A 137 -10.11 -10.29 5.53
C SER A 137 -10.67 -8.98 4.99
N GLU A 138 -9.82 -7.98 4.79
CA GLU A 138 -10.18 -6.71 4.13
C GLU A 138 -10.52 -6.91 2.64
N ASN A 139 -10.07 -8.02 2.04
CA ASN A 139 -10.31 -8.39 0.65
C ASN A 139 -11.66 -9.12 0.42
N ALA A 140 -12.36 -9.56 1.47
CA ALA A 140 -13.61 -10.30 1.34
C ALA A 140 -14.68 -9.62 0.47
N PRO A 141 -14.86 -8.27 0.49
CA PRO A 141 -15.84 -7.58 -0.35
C PRO A 141 -15.60 -7.73 -1.86
N ASN A 142 -14.37 -8.01 -2.29
CA ASN A 142 -14.03 -8.22 -3.70
C ASN A 142 -14.63 -9.51 -4.26
N TYR A 143 -14.92 -10.48 -3.38
CA TYR A 143 -15.40 -11.82 -3.70
C TYR A 143 -16.84 -12.09 -3.23
N GLU A 144 -17.59 -11.07 -2.80
CA GLU A 144 -18.95 -11.25 -2.26
C GLU A 144 -19.94 -11.83 -3.28
N ASP A 145 -19.65 -11.70 -4.59
CA ASP A 145 -20.46 -12.29 -5.67
C ASP A 145 -20.14 -13.77 -5.91
N VAL A 146 -19.11 -14.35 -5.30
CA VAL A 146 -18.75 -15.77 -5.47
C VAL A 146 -19.71 -16.65 -4.68
N GLU A 147 -20.50 -17.47 -5.39
CA GLU A 147 -21.44 -18.44 -4.77
C GLU A 147 -20.82 -19.81 -4.58
N GLU A 148 -19.93 -20.24 -5.49
CA GLU A 148 -19.38 -21.58 -5.47
C GLU A 148 -18.00 -21.66 -6.12
N ILE A 149 -17.08 -22.36 -5.47
CA ILE A 149 -15.76 -22.68 -6.02
C ILE A 149 -15.68 -24.20 -6.16
N THR A 150 -15.53 -24.67 -7.40
CA THR A 150 -15.47 -26.10 -7.69
C THR A 150 -14.12 -26.48 -8.27
N VAL A 151 -13.41 -27.41 -7.62
CA VAL A 151 -12.26 -28.09 -8.18
C VAL A 151 -12.76 -29.16 -9.15
N ILE A 152 -12.45 -28.98 -10.42
CA ILE A 152 -12.86 -29.90 -11.51
C ILE A 152 -11.84 -31.04 -11.61
N ASP A 153 -10.57 -30.69 -11.61
CA ASP A 153 -9.43 -31.60 -11.52
C ASP A 153 -8.22 -30.87 -10.91
N GLU A 154 -7.06 -31.52 -10.87
CA GLU A 154 -5.85 -30.99 -10.22
C GLU A 154 -5.40 -29.63 -10.77
N HIS A 155 -5.70 -29.32 -12.04
CA HIS A 155 -5.30 -28.09 -12.72
C HIS A 155 -6.46 -27.30 -13.30
N THR A 156 -7.69 -27.55 -12.85
CA THR A 156 -8.88 -26.83 -13.31
C THR A 156 -9.80 -26.48 -12.16
N VAL A 157 -10.08 -25.19 -11.98
CA VAL A 157 -10.97 -24.68 -10.95
C VAL A 157 -11.99 -23.73 -11.57
N SER A 158 -13.23 -23.77 -11.09
CA SER A 158 -14.28 -22.83 -11.54
C SER A 158 -14.86 -22.03 -10.38
N PHE A 159 -15.23 -20.81 -10.71
CA PHE A 159 -15.91 -19.85 -9.82
C PHE A 159 -17.26 -19.49 -10.45
N ARG A 160 -18.35 -19.80 -9.77
CA ARG A 160 -19.68 -19.38 -10.17
C ARG A 160 -20.09 -18.17 -9.36
N LEU A 161 -20.50 -17.11 -10.05
CA LEU A 161 -20.92 -15.85 -9.46
C LEU A 161 -22.45 -15.75 -9.36
N SER A 162 -22.94 -14.98 -8.38
CA SER A 162 -24.36 -14.63 -8.20
C SER A 162 -24.81 -13.50 -9.13
N ALA A 163 -23.87 -12.65 -9.53
CA ALA A 163 -24.07 -11.54 -10.47
C ALA A 163 -22.80 -11.35 -11.31
N PRO A 164 -22.89 -10.69 -12.49
CA PRO A 164 -21.70 -10.30 -13.24
C PRO A 164 -20.80 -9.42 -12.38
N ASN A 165 -19.48 -9.61 -12.50
CA ASN A 165 -18.47 -8.77 -11.85
C ASN A 165 -17.35 -8.47 -12.85
N ALA A 166 -17.36 -7.26 -13.42
CA ALA A 166 -16.43 -6.85 -14.46
C ALA A 166 -14.98 -6.71 -13.95
N ALA A 167 -14.79 -6.55 -12.64
CA ALA A 167 -13.49 -6.49 -12.00
C ALA A 167 -12.96 -7.88 -11.57
N PHE A 168 -13.70 -8.96 -11.83
CA PHE A 168 -13.39 -10.27 -11.25
C PHE A 168 -11.98 -10.77 -11.60
N LEU A 169 -11.55 -10.57 -12.84
CA LEU A 169 -10.21 -11.00 -13.27
C LEU A 169 -9.08 -10.17 -12.64
N ASP A 170 -9.33 -8.89 -12.34
CA ASP A 170 -8.39 -8.06 -11.57
C ASP A 170 -8.22 -8.58 -10.14
N TYR A 171 -9.30 -9.09 -9.54
CA TYR A 171 -9.24 -9.68 -8.19
C TYR A 171 -8.57 -11.06 -8.14
N MET A 172 -8.39 -11.72 -9.28
CA MET A 172 -7.67 -12.99 -9.36
C MET A 172 -6.14 -12.85 -9.28
N THR A 173 -5.61 -11.63 -9.20
CA THR A 173 -4.21 -11.34 -8.84
C THR A 173 -3.90 -11.62 -7.37
N MET A 174 -4.92 -11.92 -6.57
CA MET A 174 -4.78 -12.33 -5.17
C MET A 174 -3.78 -13.47 -5.04
N SER A 175 -2.78 -13.28 -4.19
CA SER A 175 -1.75 -14.28 -3.91
C SER A 175 -2.35 -15.58 -3.39
N ILE A 176 -2.04 -16.70 -4.03
CA ILE A 176 -2.51 -18.01 -3.60
C ILE A 176 -1.68 -18.52 -2.42
N LEU A 177 -2.34 -19.13 -1.45
CA LEU A 177 -1.76 -19.67 -0.23
C LEU A 177 -1.70 -21.20 -0.22
N PRO A 178 -0.65 -21.81 0.37
CA PRO A 178 -0.46 -23.25 0.38
C PRO A 178 -1.40 -23.96 1.35
N LYS A 179 -2.42 -24.64 0.83
CA LYS A 179 -3.36 -25.43 1.63
C LYS A 179 -2.65 -26.42 2.56
N HIS A 180 -1.62 -27.13 2.06
CA HIS A 180 -0.92 -28.16 2.81
C HIS A 180 -0.21 -27.66 4.08
N LEU A 181 0.06 -26.34 4.19
CA LEU A 181 0.66 -25.74 5.37
C LEU A 181 -0.33 -24.98 6.25
N LEU A 182 -1.47 -24.54 5.67
CA LEU A 182 -2.42 -23.65 6.35
C LEU A 182 -3.76 -24.29 6.69
N GLU A 183 -4.10 -25.46 6.13
CA GLU A 183 -5.37 -26.11 6.44
C GLU A 183 -5.49 -26.40 7.95
N GLY A 184 -6.54 -25.84 8.56
CA GLY A 184 -6.77 -25.96 10.00
C GLY A 184 -5.91 -25.04 10.89
N GLN A 185 -5.11 -24.15 10.30
CA GLN A 185 -4.39 -23.10 11.04
C GLN A 185 -5.27 -21.86 11.21
N ASP A 186 -4.91 -21.04 12.19
CA ASP A 186 -5.49 -19.71 12.37
C ASP A 186 -4.90 -18.76 11.31
N MET A 187 -5.78 -18.15 10.50
CA MET A 187 -5.35 -17.25 9.41
C MET A 187 -4.83 -15.89 9.90
N GLN A 188 -5.00 -15.56 11.18
CA GLN A 188 -4.48 -14.33 11.78
C GLN A 188 -3.17 -14.54 12.53
N GLU A 189 -3.00 -15.70 13.19
CA GLU A 189 -1.94 -15.93 14.19
C GLU A 189 -0.94 -17.03 13.79
N SER A 190 -1.11 -17.68 12.62
CA SER A 190 -0.21 -18.77 12.19
C SER A 190 1.24 -18.33 12.03
N ASP A 191 2.17 -19.11 12.57
CA ASP A 191 3.62 -18.93 12.38
C ASP A 191 4.05 -18.98 10.90
N PHE A 192 3.20 -19.52 10.01
CA PHE A 192 3.41 -19.51 8.57
C PHE A 192 3.68 -18.09 8.06
N PHE A 193 2.95 -17.08 8.54
CA PHE A 193 3.06 -15.70 8.07
C PHE A 193 4.35 -14.98 8.52
N ARG A 194 5.17 -15.66 9.32
CA ARG A 194 6.56 -15.28 9.64
C ARG A 194 7.61 -16.09 8.86
N ASN A 195 7.19 -17.21 8.26
CA ASN A 195 8.02 -18.09 7.46
C ASN A 195 7.25 -18.49 6.18
N PRO A 196 6.85 -17.53 5.35
CA PRO A 196 5.97 -17.78 4.20
C PRO A 196 6.64 -18.67 3.17
N VAL A 197 5.83 -19.57 2.60
CA VAL A 197 6.15 -20.44 1.47
C VAL A 197 5.18 -20.09 0.35
N GLY A 198 5.70 -19.53 -0.73
CA GLY A 198 4.91 -19.12 -1.89
C GLY A 198 5.30 -19.88 -3.16
N THR A 199 4.82 -19.39 -4.29
CA THR A 199 5.18 -19.89 -5.64
C THR A 199 6.09 -18.92 -6.38
N GLY A 200 6.32 -17.72 -5.85
CA GLY A 200 6.91 -16.58 -6.50
C GLY A 200 8.40 -16.69 -6.90
N PRO A 201 8.93 -15.65 -7.57
CA PRO A 201 10.30 -15.66 -8.09
C PRO A 201 11.38 -15.63 -7.03
N TYR A 202 11.05 -15.34 -5.77
CA TYR A 202 11.97 -15.36 -4.65
C TYR A 202 11.42 -16.18 -3.49
N LYS A 203 12.32 -16.78 -2.70
CA LYS A 203 12.06 -17.58 -1.49
C LYS A 203 12.57 -16.84 -0.26
N LEU A 204 11.88 -16.94 0.87
CA LEU A 204 12.39 -16.43 2.14
C LEU A 204 13.61 -17.25 2.58
N GLU A 205 14.74 -16.57 2.80
CA GLU A 205 15.94 -17.16 3.40
C GLU A 205 15.99 -16.92 4.91
N SER A 206 15.74 -15.66 5.33
CA SER A 206 15.75 -15.30 6.75
C SER A 206 14.91 -14.05 7.03
N TRP A 207 14.40 -13.94 8.25
CA TRP A 207 13.71 -12.76 8.73
C TRP A 207 14.22 -12.38 10.12
N GLU A 208 15.03 -11.34 10.20
CA GLU A 208 15.54 -10.75 11.43
C GLU A 208 14.68 -9.52 11.78
N THR A 209 13.75 -9.70 12.72
CA THR A 209 12.75 -8.67 13.11
C THR A 209 13.42 -7.33 13.41
N GLY A 210 12.91 -6.26 12.80
CA GLY A 210 13.41 -4.90 12.97
C GLY A 210 14.77 -4.64 12.29
N GLN A 211 15.33 -5.60 11.54
CA GLN A 211 16.62 -5.46 10.88
C GLN A 211 16.54 -5.70 9.38
N ALA A 212 16.19 -6.93 8.98
CA ALA A 212 16.14 -7.28 7.57
C ALA A 212 15.28 -8.53 7.30
N ILE A 213 14.73 -8.58 6.08
CA ILE A 213 14.18 -9.79 5.48
C ILE A 213 15.03 -10.11 4.25
N THR A 214 15.60 -11.31 4.21
CA THR A 214 16.45 -11.73 3.09
C THR A 214 15.69 -12.75 2.24
N LEU A 215 15.63 -12.45 0.96
CA LEU A 215 15.05 -13.32 -0.06
C LEU A 215 16.15 -13.82 -0.99
N VAL A 216 16.05 -15.06 -1.44
CA VAL A 216 16.91 -15.67 -2.47
C VAL A 216 16.07 -16.06 -3.67
N LYS A 217 16.62 -15.96 -4.86
CA LYS A 217 15.88 -16.30 -6.06
C LYS A 217 15.41 -17.75 -6.06
N ASN A 218 14.25 -17.98 -6.63
CA ASN A 218 13.70 -19.29 -6.88
C ASN A 218 14.23 -19.80 -8.24
N GLU A 219 15.24 -20.67 -8.22
CA GLU A 219 15.81 -21.23 -9.44
C GLU A 219 14.81 -22.08 -10.23
N ASP A 220 13.80 -22.63 -9.55
CA ASP A 220 12.76 -23.48 -10.15
C ASP A 220 11.48 -22.71 -10.46
N TYR A 221 11.56 -21.35 -10.54
CA TYR A 221 10.41 -20.53 -10.81
C TYR A 221 9.78 -20.86 -12.17
N PHE A 222 8.50 -21.13 -12.22
CA PHE A 222 7.82 -21.65 -13.42
C PHE A 222 7.89 -20.70 -14.62
N ALA A 223 7.93 -19.37 -14.39
CA ALA A 223 8.08 -18.37 -15.44
C ALA A 223 9.55 -18.02 -15.77
N GLY A 224 10.50 -18.76 -15.20
CA GLY A 224 11.94 -18.55 -15.34
C GLY A 224 12.55 -17.79 -14.17
N PRO A 225 13.78 -18.12 -13.75
CA PRO A 225 14.41 -17.50 -12.58
C PRO A 225 14.71 -16.02 -12.83
N ALA A 226 14.63 -15.22 -11.76
CA ALA A 226 15.04 -13.83 -11.77
C ALA A 226 16.57 -13.69 -12.00
N ASN A 227 17.02 -12.50 -12.47
CA ASN A 227 18.45 -12.27 -12.73
C ASN A 227 19.23 -11.88 -11.46
N ILE A 228 18.58 -11.25 -10.47
CA ILE A 228 19.20 -10.86 -9.21
C ILE A 228 19.12 -12.04 -8.24
N ASP A 229 20.26 -12.46 -7.68
CA ASP A 229 20.31 -13.69 -6.87
C ASP A 229 19.70 -13.51 -5.47
N ARG A 230 19.77 -12.29 -4.91
CA ARG A 230 19.32 -12.00 -3.55
C ARG A 230 18.73 -10.60 -3.44
N ILE A 231 17.64 -10.46 -2.71
CA ILE A 231 17.05 -9.17 -2.31
C ILE A 231 17.01 -9.09 -0.78
N ILE A 232 17.56 -8.03 -0.23
CA ILE A 232 17.53 -7.75 1.21
C ILE A 232 16.60 -6.56 1.45
N PHE A 233 15.47 -6.79 2.07
CA PHE A 233 14.61 -5.75 2.62
C PHE A 233 15.22 -5.25 3.92
N ARG A 234 16.01 -4.18 3.86
CA ARG A 234 16.59 -3.53 5.02
C ARG A 234 15.55 -2.69 5.72
N ILE A 235 15.24 -2.98 6.98
CA ILE A 235 14.23 -2.25 7.74
C ILE A 235 14.78 -0.91 8.19
N VAL A 236 14.22 0.17 7.62
CA VAL A 236 14.56 1.57 7.92
C VAL A 236 13.25 2.36 7.91
N SER A 237 12.61 2.52 9.06
CA SER A 237 11.28 3.14 9.15
C SER A 237 11.31 4.67 8.96
N ASP A 238 12.45 5.32 9.24
CA ASP A 238 12.62 6.76 9.06
C ASP A 238 13.05 7.09 7.62
N THR A 239 12.28 7.92 6.92
CA THR A 239 12.51 8.25 5.51
C THR A 239 13.78 9.05 5.29
N ASN A 240 14.17 9.95 6.22
CA ASN A 240 15.44 10.67 6.12
C ASN A 240 16.62 9.70 6.31
N ALA A 241 16.49 8.71 7.20
CA ALA A 241 17.50 7.67 7.35
C ALA A 241 17.63 6.81 6.08
N LYS A 242 16.52 6.48 5.40
CA LYS A 242 16.57 5.81 4.07
C LYS A 242 17.37 6.62 3.07
N ALA A 243 17.09 7.93 2.94
CA ALA A 243 17.82 8.82 2.03
C ALA A 243 19.32 8.90 2.39
N MET A 244 19.67 8.96 3.67
CA MET A 244 21.07 8.95 4.11
C MET A 244 21.78 7.62 3.80
N GLN A 245 21.14 6.48 4.02
CA GLN A 245 21.70 5.16 3.74
C GLN A 245 21.86 4.92 2.23
N LEU A 246 20.97 5.45 1.39
CA LEU A 246 21.19 5.51 -0.06
C LEU A 246 22.45 6.30 -0.40
N GLN A 247 22.62 7.52 0.16
CA GLN A 247 23.79 8.37 -0.12
C GLN A 247 25.12 7.74 0.33
N THR A 248 25.10 6.96 1.43
CA THR A 248 26.28 6.24 1.91
C THR A 248 26.53 4.91 1.18
N GLY A 249 25.59 4.50 0.34
CA GLY A 249 25.67 3.26 -0.43
C GLY A 249 25.28 2.01 0.36
N GLU A 250 24.68 2.15 1.54
CA GLU A 250 24.16 1.04 2.35
C GLU A 250 22.84 0.47 1.78
N LEU A 251 22.10 1.27 1.02
CA LEU A 251 20.93 0.87 0.22
C LEU A 251 21.24 1.03 -1.26
N ASP A 252 20.59 0.22 -2.08
CA ASP A 252 20.68 0.27 -3.54
C ASP A 252 19.44 0.91 -4.15
N LEU A 253 18.28 0.72 -3.54
CA LEU A 253 16.97 1.23 -3.95
C LEU A 253 16.15 1.58 -2.71
N ALA A 254 15.46 2.72 -2.74
CA ALA A 254 14.42 3.04 -1.74
C ALA A 254 13.44 4.08 -2.27
N GLN A 255 12.21 4.06 -1.75
CA GLN A 255 11.28 5.17 -1.84
C GLN A 255 11.74 6.28 -0.89
N VAL A 256 11.76 7.52 -1.37
CA VAL A 256 12.16 8.71 -0.60
C VAL A 256 11.06 9.78 -0.69
N THR A 257 11.09 10.75 0.22
CA THR A 257 10.15 11.86 0.16
C THR A 257 10.53 12.85 -0.97
N PRO A 258 9.57 13.64 -1.48
CA PRO A 258 9.86 14.74 -2.42
C PRO A 258 10.90 15.73 -1.91
N ARG A 259 11.02 15.89 -0.60
CA ARG A 259 12.06 16.74 0.03
C ARG A 259 13.44 16.11 -0.08
N ASP A 260 13.55 14.84 0.23
CA ASP A 260 14.82 14.11 0.27
C ASP A 260 15.40 13.88 -1.12
N VAL A 261 14.55 13.69 -2.15
CA VAL A 261 15.01 13.48 -3.53
C VAL A 261 15.86 14.63 -4.06
N THR A 262 15.65 15.86 -3.56
CA THR A 262 16.41 17.04 -3.99
C THR A 262 17.94 16.82 -3.83
N ALA A 263 18.36 16.08 -2.81
CA ALA A 263 19.77 15.77 -2.58
C ALA A 263 20.38 14.85 -3.65
N PHE A 264 19.55 14.08 -4.37
CA PHE A 264 20.00 13.11 -5.38
C PHE A 264 20.03 13.69 -6.80
N ARG A 265 19.34 14.83 -7.06
CA ARG A 265 19.25 15.43 -8.40
C ARG A 265 20.62 15.82 -8.97
N GLU A 266 21.60 16.13 -8.11
CA GLU A 266 22.95 16.52 -8.49
C GLU A 266 24.01 15.45 -8.21
N LEU A 267 23.62 14.31 -7.61
CA LEU A 267 24.55 13.24 -7.28
C LEU A 267 24.75 12.30 -8.48
N ALA A 268 26.01 12.14 -8.90
CA ALA A 268 26.36 11.09 -9.84
C ALA A 268 26.20 9.70 -9.20
N GLY A 269 25.76 8.71 -9.98
CA GLY A 269 25.65 7.33 -9.50
C GLY A 269 24.25 6.91 -9.08
N TYR A 270 23.26 7.80 -9.19
CA TYR A 270 21.85 7.51 -8.88
C TYR A 270 20.94 7.86 -10.06
N ARG A 271 19.83 7.12 -10.17
CA ARG A 271 18.66 7.45 -10.99
C ARG A 271 17.47 7.74 -10.10
N ILE A 272 16.65 8.70 -10.52
CA ILE A 272 15.40 9.07 -9.87
C ILE A 272 14.28 8.58 -10.76
N TYR A 273 13.31 7.89 -10.16
CA TYR A 273 12.10 7.42 -10.81
C TYR A 273 10.92 8.14 -10.16
N ASP A 274 10.38 9.12 -10.88
CA ASP A 274 9.12 9.77 -10.50
C ASP A 274 7.99 8.86 -10.98
N MET A 275 7.34 8.15 -10.06
CA MET A 275 6.34 7.12 -10.34
C MET A 275 4.95 7.68 -10.10
N THR A 276 4.13 7.73 -11.14
CA THR A 276 2.70 8.03 -10.97
C THR A 276 2.04 6.95 -10.12
N THR A 277 1.20 7.36 -9.17
CA THR A 277 0.40 6.43 -8.38
C THR A 277 -1.09 6.70 -8.52
N ALA A 278 -1.92 5.74 -8.18
CA ALA A 278 -3.36 5.94 -8.03
C ALA A 278 -3.75 6.50 -6.64
N ASP A 279 -2.77 6.76 -5.77
CA ASP A 279 -2.94 7.12 -4.37
C ASP A 279 -3.40 8.57 -4.19
N TYR A 280 -4.67 8.79 -3.85
CA TYR A 280 -5.17 10.10 -3.46
C TYR A 280 -5.13 10.31 -1.94
N ARG A 281 -5.04 11.57 -1.51
CA ARG A 281 -5.13 12.00 -0.11
C ARG A 281 -6.23 13.04 0.08
N GLY A 282 -6.87 13.00 1.25
CA GLY A 282 -7.89 13.98 1.61
C GLY A 282 -8.39 13.84 3.04
N ILE A 283 -9.31 14.71 3.43
CA ILE A 283 -10.05 14.58 4.68
C ILE A 283 -11.19 13.59 4.45
N MET A 284 -11.20 12.50 5.20
CA MET A 284 -12.33 11.59 5.35
C MET A 284 -13.15 12.01 6.56
N TYR A 285 -14.44 12.21 6.38
CA TYR A 285 -15.38 12.58 7.45
C TYR A 285 -16.02 11.34 8.06
N ASN A 286 -16.18 11.32 9.38
CA ASN A 286 -16.84 10.21 10.06
C ASN A 286 -18.34 10.48 10.22
N PHE A 287 -19.16 9.99 9.31
CA PHE A 287 -20.62 10.16 9.33
C PHE A 287 -21.31 9.37 10.45
N GLN A 288 -20.59 8.52 11.18
CA GLN A 288 -21.09 7.87 12.40
C GLN A 288 -20.94 8.78 13.62
N ASN A 289 -20.09 9.80 13.56
CA ASN A 289 -19.91 10.80 14.61
C ASN A 289 -21.08 11.78 14.67
N GLU A 290 -21.56 12.09 15.86
CA GLU A 290 -22.71 13.01 16.06
C GLU A 290 -22.51 14.40 15.45
N TYR A 291 -21.26 14.87 15.38
CA TYR A 291 -20.94 16.16 14.79
C TYR A 291 -21.30 16.18 13.30
N TRP A 292 -20.84 15.16 12.53
CA TRP A 292 -21.11 15.10 11.08
C TRP A 292 -22.54 14.66 10.76
N GLN A 293 -23.22 13.91 11.62
CA GLN A 293 -24.66 13.65 11.46
C GLN A 293 -25.50 14.93 11.47
N LYS A 294 -25.00 16.00 12.14
CA LYS A 294 -25.68 17.31 12.24
C LYS A 294 -25.15 18.35 11.24
N ASN A 295 -23.93 18.18 10.73
CA ASN A 295 -23.20 19.21 10.01
C ASN A 295 -22.62 18.75 8.67
N ALA A 296 -23.05 17.61 8.12
CA ALA A 296 -22.56 17.12 6.82
C ALA A 296 -22.83 18.10 5.67
N ASP A 297 -23.88 18.92 5.77
CA ASP A 297 -24.21 19.97 4.82
C ASP A 297 -23.17 21.12 4.78
N LEU A 298 -22.23 21.17 5.71
CA LEU A 298 -21.11 22.12 5.68
C LEU A 298 -19.91 21.63 4.85
N ILE A 299 -19.85 20.34 4.48
CA ILE A 299 -18.72 19.75 3.76
C ILE A 299 -18.45 20.47 2.42
N PRO A 300 -19.46 20.85 1.60
CA PRO A 300 -19.22 21.65 0.40
C PRO A 300 -18.53 22.98 0.68
N ALA A 301 -18.88 23.68 1.76
CA ALA A 301 -18.22 24.93 2.16
C ALA A 301 -16.76 24.67 2.57
N ILE A 302 -16.49 23.60 3.28
CA ILE A 302 -15.13 23.17 3.67
C ILE A 302 -14.30 22.88 2.39
N ASN A 303 -14.89 22.19 1.42
CA ASN A 303 -14.24 21.89 0.15
C ASN A 303 -13.77 23.16 -0.60
N TYR A 304 -14.59 24.20 -0.65
CA TYR A 304 -14.20 25.49 -1.26
C TYR A 304 -13.20 26.31 -0.42
N ALA A 305 -13.09 26.03 0.88
CA ALA A 305 -12.17 26.73 1.77
C ALA A 305 -10.73 26.15 1.74
N ILE A 306 -10.50 25.04 1.05
CA ILE A 306 -9.19 24.38 0.96
C ILE A 306 -8.48 24.75 -0.33
N ASP A 307 -7.32 25.40 -0.22
CA ASP A 307 -6.39 25.63 -1.32
C ASP A 307 -5.52 24.37 -1.52
N ARG A 308 -5.97 23.50 -2.40
CA ARG A 308 -5.34 22.23 -2.74
C ARG A 308 -3.97 22.40 -3.38
N GLN A 309 -3.84 23.45 -4.23
CA GLN A 309 -2.57 23.74 -4.89
C GLN A 309 -1.51 24.14 -3.87
N ALA A 310 -1.88 24.95 -2.87
CA ALA A 310 -0.96 25.33 -1.81
C ALA A 310 -0.52 24.10 -0.96
N ILE A 311 -1.40 23.13 -0.73
CA ILE A 311 -1.05 21.85 -0.07
C ILE A 311 -0.06 21.07 -0.94
N LEU A 312 -0.36 20.87 -2.22
CA LEU A 312 0.49 20.17 -3.18
C LEU A 312 1.89 20.78 -3.24
N ASP A 313 1.96 22.12 -3.42
CA ASP A 313 3.24 22.83 -3.56
C ASP A 313 4.07 22.82 -2.27
N THR A 314 3.41 22.89 -1.11
CA THR A 314 4.11 23.02 0.19
C THR A 314 4.52 21.67 0.76
N VAL A 315 3.63 20.67 0.70
CA VAL A 315 3.86 19.34 1.32
C VAL A 315 4.60 18.42 0.35
N LEU A 316 4.12 18.35 -0.90
CA LEU A 316 4.63 17.42 -1.90
C LEU A 316 5.63 18.06 -2.87
N LEU A 317 5.91 19.36 -2.75
CA LEU A 317 6.83 20.10 -3.63
C LEU A 317 6.49 19.93 -5.13
N GLY A 318 5.20 19.77 -5.43
CA GLY A 318 4.68 19.54 -6.77
C GLY A 318 4.76 18.09 -7.26
N CYS A 319 5.12 17.11 -6.40
CA CYS A 319 5.10 15.70 -6.77
C CYS A 319 3.68 15.12 -6.62
N GLY A 320 2.90 15.22 -7.67
CA GLY A 320 1.51 14.79 -7.73
C GLY A 320 0.60 15.77 -8.45
N ASP A 321 -0.71 15.58 -8.34
CA ASP A 321 -1.75 16.42 -8.94
C ASP A 321 -2.81 16.80 -7.92
N VAL A 322 -3.45 17.96 -8.07
CA VAL A 322 -4.65 18.30 -7.30
C VAL A 322 -5.75 17.28 -7.58
N ALA A 323 -6.42 16.81 -6.54
CA ALA A 323 -7.46 15.79 -6.62
C ALA A 323 -8.86 16.39 -6.39
N TYR A 324 -9.84 15.92 -7.17
CA TYR A 324 -11.26 16.21 -7.02
C TYR A 324 -12.15 14.95 -7.07
N SER A 325 -11.58 13.81 -7.46
CA SER A 325 -12.28 12.53 -7.65
C SER A 325 -11.37 11.37 -7.28
N PRO A 326 -11.90 10.23 -6.80
CA PRO A 326 -11.11 9.03 -6.55
C PRO A 326 -10.68 8.31 -7.84
N LEU A 327 -11.24 8.69 -9.00
CA LEU A 327 -10.98 8.05 -10.29
C LEU A 327 -10.24 8.96 -11.29
N GLN A 328 -9.70 10.09 -10.86
CA GLN A 328 -9.04 11.06 -11.74
C GLN A 328 -7.87 10.47 -12.55
N ARG A 329 -7.16 9.49 -11.98
CA ARG A 329 -6.04 8.77 -12.64
C ARG A 329 -6.44 7.38 -13.15
N ASN A 330 -7.74 7.16 -13.38
CA ASN A 330 -8.28 5.91 -13.90
C ASN A 330 -8.89 6.13 -15.30
N ILE A 331 -9.03 5.07 -16.09
CA ILE A 331 -9.65 5.14 -17.43
C ILE A 331 -11.11 5.60 -17.38
N TYR A 332 -11.78 5.48 -16.23
CA TYR A 332 -13.16 5.92 -15.99
C TYR A 332 -13.26 7.32 -15.40
N ASN A 333 -12.19 8.12 -15.42
CA ASN A 333 -12.27 9.52 -14.99
C ASN A 333 -13.39 10.27 -15.73
N TYR A 334 -14.12 11.11 -14.99
CA TYR A 334 -15.13 12.02 -15.52
C TYR A 334 -14.88 13.43 -15.00
N ASP A 335 -14.47 14.29 -15.91
CA ASP A 335 -13.95 15.62 -15.59
C ASP A 335 -15.05 16.68 -15.41
N ASP A 336 -16.28 16.42 -15.92
CA ASP A 336 -17.41 17.35 -15.81
C ASP A 336 -18.18 17.15 -14.50
N VAL A 337 -17.46 17.30 -13.37
CA VAL A 337 -17.98 17.27 -12.01
C VAL A 337 -17.56 18.54 -11.27
N GLU A 338 -18.15 18.80 -10.10
CA GLU A 338 -17.72 19.91 -9.25
C GLU A 338 -16.31 19.64 -8.66
N HIS A 339 -15.31 20.46 -9.02
CA HIS A 339 -13.93 20.32 -8.54
C HIS A 339 -13.70 21.00 -7.20
N TYR A 340 -14.63 21.86 -6.76
CA TYR A 340 -14.47 22.64 -5.54
C TYR A 340 -13.19 23.48 -5.53
N ASP A 341 -12.95 24.21 -6.63
CA ASP A 341 -11.82 25.13 -6.75
C ASP A 341 -11.79 26.12 -5.59
N TYR A 342 -10.60 26.41 -5.05
CA TYR A 342 -10.42 27.27 -3.90
C TYR A 342 -11.14 28.61 -4.07
N ASN A 343 -12.15 28.85 -3.26
CA ASN A 343 -13.00 30.05 -3.29
C ASN A 343 -13.56 30.34 -1.88
N PRO A 344 -12.80 31.08 -1.05
CA PRO A 344 -13.22 31.38 0.31
C PRO A 344 -14.50 32.22 0.39
N GLU A 345 -14.80 33.07 -0.61
CA GLU A 345 -16.06 33.83 -0.68
C GLU A 345 -17.26 32.88 -0.87
N LYS A 346 -17.11 31.85 -1.74
CA LYS A 346 -18.14 30.83 -1.94
C LYS A 346 -18.32 29.97 -0.69
N ALA A 347 -17.22 29.63 -0.02
CA ALA A 347 -17.29 28.93 1.25
C ALA A 347 -18.10 29.71 2.31
N GLU A 348 -17.84 31.01 2.47
CA GLU A 348 -18.63 31.88 3.37
C GLU A 348 -20.10 32.00 2.95
N GLU A 349 -20.40 32.04 1.64
CA GLU A 349 -21.78 32.05 1.15
C GLU A 349 -22.52 30.77 1.56
N LEU A 350 -21.93 29.61 1.33
CA LEU A 350 -22.50 28.30 1.70
C LEU A 350 -22.67 28.14 3.21
N LEU A 351 -21.74 28.65 4.02
CA LEU A 351 -21.90 28.64 5.48
C LEU A 351 -23.11 29.47 5.90
N LYS A 352 -23.35 30.64 5.28
CA LYS A 352 -24.53 31.48 5.55
C LYS A 352 -25.82 30.79 5.10
N GLU A 353 -25.82 30.16 3.92
CA GLU A 353 -26.97 29.38 3.43
C GLU A 353 -27.32 28.20 4.33
N ALA A 354 -26.30 27.57 4.93
CA ALA A 354 -26.48 26.52 5.94
C ALA A 354 -26.94 27.04 7.32
N GLY A 355 -27.21 28.34 7.45
CA GLY A 355 -27.69 28.97 8.68
C GLY A 355 -26.58 29.27 9.70
N CYS A 356 -25.36 29.41 9.25
CA CYS A 356 -24.25 29.82 10.12
C CYS A 356 -24.10 31.35 10.16
N GLU A 357 -23.65 31.88 11.29
CA GLU A 357 -23.40 33.29 11.51
C GLU A 357 -21.97 33.53 12.00
N LYS A 358 -21.24 34.43 11.32
CA LYS A 358 -19.90 34.84 11.77
C LYS A 358 -20.02 35.88 12.87
N GLN A 359 -19.43 35.60 14.03
CA GLN A 359 -19.51 36.49 15.18
C GLN A 359 -18.33 37.49 15.26
N GLU A 360 -18.35 38.41 16.21
CA GLU A 360 -17.32 39.44 16.40
C GLU A 360 -15.94 38.88 16.73
N ASP A 361 -15.87 37.66 17.24
CA ASP A 361 -14.62 36.93 17.51
C ASP A 361 -13.98 36.33 16.23
N GLY A 362 -14.66 36.47 15.07
CA GLY A 362 -14.20 36.03 13.77
C GLY A 362 -14.56 34.57 13.43
N TYR A 363 -15.19 33.84 14.35
CA TYR A 363 -15.58 32.45 14.12
C TYR A 363 -17.03 32.30 13.67
N TRP A 364 -17.28 31.20 12.96
CA TRP A 364 -18.62 30.79 12.55
C TRP A 364 -19.34 30.01 13.66
N TYR A 365 -20.62 30.29 13.82
CA TYR A 365 -21.52 29.66 14.77
C TYR A 365 -22.78 29.16 14.09
N ARG A 366 -23.30 28.02 14.55
CA ARG A 366 -24.59 27.46 14.13
C ARG A 366 -25.39 27.11 15.39
N ASN A 367 -26.63 27.60 15.51
CA ASN A 367 -27.48 27.40 16.71
C ASN A 367 -26.80 27.81 18.04
N GLY A 368 -25.90 28.78 18.01
CA GLY A 368 -25.16 29.26 19.17
C GLY A 368 -23.92 28.45 19.55
N GLU A 369 -23.61 27.37 18.81
CA GLU A 369 -22.41 26.58 18.96
C GLU A 369 -21.37 26.96 17.91
N ARG A 370 -20.10 27.09 18.33
CA ARG A 370 -18.99 27.37 17.43
C ARG A 370 -18.76 26.18 16.51
N ILE A 371 -18.60 26.44 15.22
CA ILE A 371 -18.27 25.39 14.24
C ILE A 371 -16.79 25.10 14.31
N GLY A 372 -16.47 23.86 14.68
CA GLY A 372 -15.09 23.40 14.78
C GLY A 372 -15.02 21.90 14.91
N PHE A 373 -13.90 21.34 14.48
CA PHE A 373 -13.64 19.91 14.52
C PHE A 373 -12.12 19.63 14.50
N THR A 374 -11.77 18.37 14.73
CA THR A 374 -10.38 17.91 14.77
C THR A 374 -10.07 17.03 13.56
N ILE A 375 -9.01 17.36 12.83
CA ILE A 375 -8.45 16.54 11.74
C ILE A 375 -7.32 15.70 12.34
N ASN A 376 -7.49 14.38 12.40
CA ASN A 376 -6.48 13.46 12.88
C ASN A 376 -5.55 13.01 11.73
N ALA A 377 -4.28 12.75 12.06
CA ALA A 377 -3.33 12.13 11.17
C ALA A 377 -2.56 11.01 11.88
N SER A 378 -2.16 9.98 11.15
CA SER A 378 -1.37 8.89 11.70
C SER A 378 0.05 9.34 12.05
N ALA A 379 0.60 8.86 13.18
CA ALA A 379 1.90 9.27 13.69
C ALA A 379 3.08 8.79 12.83
N ASP A 380 2.87 7.78 12.02
CA ASP A 380 3.86 7.16 11.12
C ASP A 380 3.89 7.77 9.71
N ASP A 381 3.00 8.74 9.41
CA ASP A 381 2.93 9.40 8.11
C ASP A 381 3.07 10.93 8.23
N GLN A 382 4.30 11.43 8.07
CA GLN A 382 4.60 12.86 8.18
C GLN A 382 3.88 13.68 7.09
N VAL A 383 3.66 13.13 5.90
CA VAL A 383 2.93 13.80 4.81
C VAL A 383 1.49 14.06 5.22
N ARG A 384 0.81 13.08 5.82
CA ARG A 384 -0.56 13.25 6.35
C ARG A 384 -0.61 14.26 7.49
N ILE A 385 0.41 14.28 8.37
CA ILE A 385 0.52 15.26 9.46
C ILE A 385 0.62 16.68 8.89
N ASP A 386 1.52 16.89 7.93
CA ASP A 386 1.74 18.20 7.30
C ASP A 386 0.46 18.67 6.56
N MET A 387 -0.23 17.77 5.84
CA MET A 387 -1.50 18.06 5.19
C MET A 387 -2.60 18.46 6.19
N ALA A 388 -2.73 17.75 7.31
CA ALA A 388 -3.70 18.07 8.36
C ALA A 388 -3.45 19.45 8.96
N GLN A 389 -2.18 19.81 9.21
CA GLN A 389 -1.80 21.10 9.78
C GLN A 389 -2.13 22.25 8.82
N ILE A 390 -1.80 22.12 7.53
CA ILE A 390 -2.09 23.16 6.53
C ILE A 390 -3.60 23.28 6.33
N ALA A 391 -4.34 22.18 6.21
CA ALA A 391 -5.78 22.21 6.06
C ALA A 391 -6.47 22.87 7.27
N ALA A 392 -6.05 22.54 8.48
CA ALA A 392 -6.57 23.17 9.69
C ALA A 392 -6.29 24.68 9.71
N GLN A 393 -5.08 25.11 9.29
CA GLN A 393 -4.76 26.54 9.18
C GLN A 393 -5.66 27.26 8.17
N GLN A 394 -5.83 26.73 6.97
CA GLN A 394 -6.68 27.32 5.93
C GLN A 394 -8.14 27.45 6.40
N LEU A 395 -8.66 26.43 7.08
CA LEU A 395 -10.00 26.45 7.65
C LEU A 395 -10.14 27.47 8.79
N GLN A 396 -9.10 27.68 9.62
CA GLN A 396 -9.06 28.73 10.64
C GLN A 396 -9.06 30.12 10.01
N GLU A 397 -8.36 30.34 8.92
CA GLU A 397 -8.36 31.61 8.16
C GLU A 397 -9.76 31.94 7.61
N THR A 398 -10.58 30.93 7.30
CA THR A 398 -11.99 31.08 6.91
C THR A 398 -12.88 31.40 8.13
N GLY A 399 -12.42 31.10 9.34
CA GLY A 399 -13.15 31.33 10.59
C GLY A 399 -13.82 30.08 11.17
N LEU A 400 -13.36 28.89 10.78
CA LEU A 400 -13.75 27.62 11.41
C LEU A 400 -12.74 27.26 12.52
N ASP A 401 -13.19 26.72 13.65
CA ASP A 401 -12.33 26.35 14.79
C ASP A 401 -11.78 24.92 14.60
N VAL A 402 -10.88 24.75 13.63
CA VAL A 402 -10.35 23.44 13.26
C VAL A 402 -8.96 23.23 13.83
N LYS A 403 -8.69 22.01 14.30
CA LYS A 403 -7.39 21.60 14.84
C LYS A 403 -6.86 20.41 14.06
N ALA A 404 -5.53 20.30 14.00
CA ALA A 404 -4.84 19.10 13.56
C ALA A 404 -4.24 18.40 14.79
N GLU A 405 -4.50 17.10 14.93
CA GLU A 405 -3.99 16.29 16.05
C GLU A 405 -3.39 14.97 15.53
N VAL A 406 -2.37 14.49 16.27
CA VAL A 406 -1.72 13.20 16.04
C VAL A 406 -1.97 12.38 17.31
N PRO A 407 -2.98 11.49 17.32
CA PRO A 407 -3.31 10.71 18.50
C PRO A 407 -2.21 9.68 18.80
N ALA A 408 -1.75 9.66 20.06
CA ALA A 408 -0.63 8.80 20.48
C ALA A 408 -0.96 7.30 20.44
N GLU A 409 -2.24 6.94 20.54
CA GLU A 409 -2.72 5.55 20.51
C GLU A 409 -3.21 5.11 19.11
N GLY A 410 -2.91 5.91 18.06
CA GLY A 410 -3.43 5.69 16.72
C GLY A 410 -4.82 6.30 16.51
N ILE A 411 -5.34 6.13 15.28
CA ILE A 411 -6.65 6.69 14.89
C ILE A 411 -7.77 5.79 15.42
N ASP A 412 -8.65 6.36 16.24
CA ASP A 412 -9.92 5.72 16.62
C ASP A 412 -10.95 5.95 15.50
N TRP A 413 -11.10 4.98 14.61
CA TRP A 413 -12.02 5.05 13.47
C TRP A 413 -13.48 5.26 13.85
N SER A 414 -13.88 4.89 15.06
CA SER A 414 -15.26 5.03 15.54
C SER A 414 -15.52 6.37 16.26
N GLY A 415 -14.52 6.91 16.96
CA GLY A 415 -14.69 8.07 17.84
C GLY A 415 -14.24 9.40 17.24
N GLN A 416 -13.35 9.39 16.26
CA GLN A 416 -12.84 10.60 15.63
C GLN A 416 -13.90 11.38 14.84
N GLU A 417 -13.67 12.69 14.63
CA GLU A 417 -14.53 13.51 13.76
C GLU A 417 -14.14 13.36 12.30
N CYS A 418 -12.85 13.46 11.99
CA CYS A 418 -12.29 13.21 10.65
C CYS A 418 -10.80 12.94 10.73
N CYS A 419 -10.23 12.40 9.63
CA CYS A 419 -8.80 12.15 9.51
C CYS A 419 -8.30 12.35 8.09
N ILE A 420 -6.98 12.54 7.95
CA ILE A 420 -6.33 12.44 6.64
C ILE A 420 -6.11 10.96 6.32
N ILE A 421 -6.69 10.55 5.21
CA ILE A 421 -6.54 9.19 4.69
C ILE A 421 -6.42 9.26 3.17
N GLY A 422 -6.07 8.16 2.56
CA GLY A 422 -6.07 7.98 1.12
C GLY A 422 -6.30 6.55 0.73
N TRP A 423 -6.63 6.38 -0.51
CA TRP A 423 -6.85 5.12 -1.19
C TRP A 423 -6.39 5.27 -2.63
N GLY A 424 -6.34 4.19 -3.35
CA GLY A 424 -6.10 4.22 -4.77
C GLY A 424 -5.64 2.86 -5.29
N SER A 425 -6.23 2.43 -6.41
CA SER A 425 -5.81 1.27 -7.16
C SER A 425 -5.59 1.68 -8.61
N PRO A 426 -4.47 1.28 -9.23
CA PRO A 426 -4.20 1.53 -10.64
C PRO A 426 -4.95 0.57 -11.57
N PHE A 427 -5.58 -0.45 -10.98
CA PHE A 427 -6.26 -1.54 -11.66
C PHE A 427 -7.71 -1.18 -11.96
N ASP A 428 -8.65 -2.10 -11.77
CA ASP A 428 -10.06 -1.79 -11.99
C ASP A 428 -10.59 -0.73 -11.03
N ALA A 429 -11.43 0.18 -11.54
CA ALA A 429 -12.03 1.26 -10.76
C ALA A 429 -12.91 0.77 -9.60
N ASP A 430 -13.43 -0.45 -9.68
CA ASP A 430 -14.23 -1.07 -8.63
C ASP A 430 -13.45 -1.29 -7.35
N ASP A 431 -12.16 -1.59 -7.45
CA ASP A 431 -11.33 -2.02 -6.33
C ASP A 431 -11.38 -1.04 -5.15
N HIS A 432 -11.05 0.24 -5.36
CA HIS A 432 -11.10 1.23 -4.28
C HIS A 432 -12.28 2.20 -4.34
N THR A 433 -13.32 1.90 -5.12
CA THR A 433 -14.57 2.67 -5.06
C THR A 433 -15.69 1.92 -4.37
N TYR A 434 -15.92 0.65 -4.73
CA TYR A 434 -17.00 -0.13 -4.17
C TYR A 434 -16.84 -0.37 -2.66
N LYS A 435 -15.67 -0.82 -2.22
CA LYS A 435 -15.42 -1.10 -0.80
C LYS A 435 -15.27 0.15 0.06
N VAL A 436 -14.87 1.32 -0.52
CA VAL A 436 -14.63 2.57 0.22
C VAL A 436 -15.88 3.44 0.32
N PHE A 437 -16.68 3.54 -0.77
CA PHE A 437 -17.85 4.43 -0.82
C PHE A 437 -19.18 3.68 -0.71
N GLY A 438 -19.22 2.37 -0.91
CA GLY A 438 -20.44 1.56 -0.78
C GLY A 438 -20.89 1.46 0.67
N THR A 439 -22.20 1.64 0.91
CA THR A 439 -22.79 1.58 2.24
C THR A 439 -22.51 0.24 2.93
N GLY A 440 -21.89 0.28 4.11
CA GLY A 440 -21.61 -0.89 4.94
C GLY A 440 -20.52 -1.82 4.40
N LYS A 441 -19.73 -1.40 3.39
CA LYS A 441 -18.60 -2.17 2.88
C LYS A 441 -17.37 -2.07 3.79
N GLY A 442 -16.48 -3.05 3.68
CA GLY A 442 -15.40 -3.30 4.65
C GLY A 442 -14.41 -2.14 4.83
N ALA A 443 -14.07 -1.41 3.78
CA ALA A 443 -13.17 -0.27 3.82
C ALA A 443 -13.92 1.09 3.92
N ASN A 444 -15.24 1.09 4.10
CA ASN A 444 -16.02 2.31 4.34
C ASN A 444 -15.92 2.75 5.82
N TYR A 445 -14.75 3.12 6.26
CA TYR A 445 -14.49 3.60 7.63
C TYR A 445 -15.23 4.92 7.93
N SER A 446 -15.59 5.68 6.89
CA SER A 446 -16.36 6.93 7.02
C SER A 446 -17.79 6.71 7.52
N GLY A 447 -18.36 5.52 7.34
CA GLY A 447 -19.79 5.28 7.52
C GLY A 447 -20.67 6.06 6.53
N TYR A 448 -20.08 6.51 5.41
CA TYR A 448 -20.82 7.18 4.33
C TYR A 448 -21.91 6.28 3.78
N SER A 449 -23.07 6.86 3.49
CA SER A 449 -24.21 6.14 2.91
C SER A 449 -24.97 7.05 1.96
N ASN A 450 -25.02 6.65 0.69
CA ASN A 450 -25.77 7.36 -0.35
C ASN A 450 -26.35 6.35 -1.34
N ALA A 451 -27.67 6.28 -1.42
CA ALA A 451 -28.37 5.31 -2.25
C ALA A 451 -28.05 5.42 -3.75
N LEU A 452 -27.76 6.63 -4.28
CA LEU A 452 -27.37 6.80 -5.67
C LEU A 452 -25.95 6.29 -5.92
N VAL A 453 -25.03 6.56 -4.99
CA VAL A 453 -23.67 6.04 -5.02
C VAL A 453 -23.68 4.51 -4.99
N ASP A 454 -24.43 3.91 -4.07
CA ASP A 454 -24.58 2.44 -3.99
C ASP A 454 -25.14 1.84 -5.29
N GLN A 455 -26.17 2.51 -5.85
CA GLN A 455 -26.77 2.08 -7.11
C GLN A 455 -25.76 2.10 -8.26
N TYR A 456 -24.98 3.19 -8.39
CA TYR A 456 -24.03 3.32 -9.49
C TYR A 456 -22.82 2.42 -9.33
N LEU A 457 -22.30 2.24 -8.12
CA LEU A 457 -21.20 1.31 -7.85
C LEU A 457 -21.62 -0.14 -8.17
N THR A 458 -22.79 -0.56 -7.70
CA THR A 458 -23.33 -1.89 -8.02
C THR A 458 -23.53 -2.07 -9.53
N ALA A 459 -24.10 -1.07 -10.21
CA ALA A 459 -24.31 -1.14 -11.65
C ALA A 459 -22.99 -1.17 -12.43
N ALA A 460 -21.97 -0.39 -12.02
CA ALA A 460 -20.66 -0.39 -12.65
C ALA A 460 -19.95 -1.74 -12.51
N ARG A 461 -20.02 -2.36 -11.31
CA ARG A 461 -19.50 -3.71 -11.06
C ARG A 461 -20.14 -4.75 -11.99
N GLN A 462 -21.44 -4.65 -12.24
CA GLN A 462 -22.20 -5.61 -13.04
C GLN A 462 -22.20 -5.33 -14.55
N THR A 463 -21.54 -4.26 -15.00
CA THR A 463 -21.50 -3.84 -16.41
C THR A 463 -20.18 -4.21 -17.04
N GLU A 464 -20.17 -5.15 -17.98
CA GLU A 464 -18.97 -5.59 -18.72
C GLU A 464 -18.65 -4.70 -19.93
N ASP A 465 -19.66 -4.05 -20.54
CA ASP A 465 -19.47 -3.12 -21.64
C ASP A 465 -18.76 -1.83 -21.14
N GLU A 466 -17.58 -1.56 -21.67
CA GLU A 466 -16.71 -0.47 -21.21
C GLU A 466 -17.36 0.91 -21.32
N GLU A 467 -18.11 1.19 -22.40
CA GLU A 467 -18.74 2.50 -22.60
C GLU A 467 -19.91 2.70 -21.62
N ALA A 468 -20.76 1.70 -21.45
CA ALA A 468 -21.85 1.72 -20.48
C ALA A 468 -21.32 1.82 -19.04
N ARG A 469 -20.21 1.17 -18.77
CA ARG A 469 -19.51 1.23 -17.48
C ARG A 469 -18.93 2.62 -17.24
N ARG A 470 -18.33 3.26 -18.25
CA ARG A 470 -17.84 4.64 -18.22
C ARG A 470 -18.97 5.63 -17.89
N GLU A 471 -20.13 5.49 -18.55
CA GLU A 471 -21.30 6.32 -18.23
C GLU A 471 -21.78 6.13 -16.79
N THR A 472 -21.67 4.92 -16.27
CA THR A 472 -22.09 4.59 -14.90
C THR A 472 -21.13 5.18 -13.87
N TYR A 473 -19.81 5.09 -14.10
CA TYR A 473 -18.83 5.75 -13.26
C TYR A 473 -18.89 7.28 -13.34
N ALA A 474 -19.29 7.87 -14.47
CA ALA A 474 -19.55 9.31 -14.56
C ALA A 474 -20.69 9.72 -13.62
N LYS A 475 -21.78 8.95 -13.58
CA LYS A 475 -22.90 9.18 -12.65
C LYS A 475 -22.49 9.00 -11.19
N PHE A 476 -21.66 7.99 -10.89
CA PHE A 476 -21.07 7.80 -9.56
C PHE A 476 -20.27 9.02 -9.12
N GLN A 477 -19.34 9.49 -9.95
CA GLN A 477 -18.49 10.65 -9.64
C GLN A 477 -19.33 11.92 -9.45
N THR A 478 -20.35 12.13 -10.27
CA THR A 478 -21.30 13.24 -10.11
C THR A 478 -22.03 13.16 -8.77
N ALA A 479 -22.60 12.01 -8.42
CA ALA A 479 -23.33 11.82 -7.17
C ALA A 479 -22.42 11.97 -5.93
N LEU A 480 -21.16 11.53 -6.03
CA LEU A 480 -20.16 11.71 -4.97
C LEU A 480 -19.73 13.17 -4.83
N ALA A 481 -19.57 13.90 -5.94
CA ALA A 481 -19.25 15.32 -5.91
C ALA A 481 -20.39 16.17 -5.33
N GLU A 482 -21.66 15.85 -5.64
CA GLU A 482 -22.83 16.52 -5.06
C GLU A 482 -23.01 16.28 -3.56
N ASN A 483 -22.57 15.12 -3.06
CA ASN A 483 -22.65 14.72 -1.64
C ASN A 483 -21.31 14.13 -1.19
N PRO A 484 -20.29 14.97 -0.97
CA PRO A 484 -18.93 14.50 -0.80
C PRO A 484 -18.71 13.75 0.52
N ALA A 485 -18.17 12.53 0.41
CA ALA A 485 -17.67 11.75 1.52
C ALA A 485 -16.30 12.24 1.99
N PHE A 486 -15.57 12.93 1.10
CA PHE A 486 -14.18 13.39 1.28
C PHE A 486 -14.03 14.84 0.84
N THR A 487 -13.04 15.52 1.42
CA THR A 487 -12.38 16.66 0.79
C THR A 487 -11.07 16.15 0.21
N PHE A 488 -11.07 15.80 -1.08
CA PHE A 488 -9.86 15.38 -1.78
C PHE A 488 -8.84 16.52 -1.83
N PHE A 489 -7.55 16.22 -1.63
CA PHE A 489 -6.47 17.20 -1.72
C PHE A 489 -5.65 17.01 -2.98
N CYS A 490 -5.00 15.89 -3.10
CA CYS A 490 -4.06 15.58 -4.18
C CYS A 490 -3.91 14.08 -4.37
N TYR A 491 -3.45 13.70 -5.56
CA TYR A 491 -2.76 12.45 -5.81
C TYR A 491 -1.29 12.62 -5.45
N VAL A 492 -0.69 11.58 -4.87
CA VAL A 492 0.70 11.59 -4.39
C VAL A 492 1.54 10.72 -5.30
N ASP A 493 2.53 11.28 -5.99
CA ASP A 493 3.48 10.47 -6.74
C ASP A 493 4.52 9.85 -5.81
N ALA A 494 4.93 8.63 -6.12
CA ALA A 494 6.01 7.96 -5.42
C ALA A 494 7.36 8.29 -6.08
N VAL A 495 8.35 8.65 -5.27
CA VAL A 495 9.68 8.92 -5.77
C VAL A 495 10.63 7.82 -5.30
N TYR A 496 11.19 7.08 -6.24
CA TYR A 496 12.21 6.08 -5.97
C TYR A 496 13.59 6.58 -6.40
N VAL A 497 14.60 6.25 -5.61
CA VAL A 497 15.99 6.51 -5.95
C VAL A 497 16.73 5.18 -5.96
N ALA A 498 17.40 4.90 -7.07
CA ALA A 498 18.17 3.68 -7.27
C ALA A 498 19.62 3.99 -7.66
N LYS A 499 20.57 3.13 -7.29
CA LYS A 499 21.93 3.17 -7.84
C LYS A 499 21.91 2.91 -9.36
N ASN A 500 22.81 3.54 -10.09
CA ASN A 500 22.87 3.46 -11.55
C ASN A 500 23.25 2.08 -12.11
N ASN A 501 23.74 1.17 -11.27
CA ASN A 501 24.06 -0.20 -11.66
C ASN A 501 22.84 -1.15 -11.67
N ILE A 502 21.65 -0.66 -11.36
CA ILE A 502 20.40 -1.40 -11.49
C ILE A 502 19.73 -0.98 -12.78
N GLU A 503 19.44 -1.94 -13.65
CA GLU A 503 18.74 -1.74 -14.93
C GLU A 503 17.39 -2.49 -14.89
N GLY A 504 16.43 -2.08 -15.72
CA GLY A 504 15.14 -2.76 -15.88
C GLY A 504 14.00 -2.19 -15.03
N ILE A 505 14.26 -1.26 -14.10
CA ILE A 505 13.18 -0.56 -13.38
C ILE A 505 12.39 0.27 -14.39
N SER A 506 11.07 0.06 -14.48
CA SER A 506 10.17 0.84 -15.34
C SER A 506 9.41 1.88 -14.55
N SER A 507 9.38 3.12 -15.06
CA SER A 507 8.55 4.21 -14.54
C SER A 507 7.29 4.47 -15.37
N GLU A 508 6.97 3.60 -16.31
CA GLU A 508 5.83 3.78 -17.22
C GLU A 508 4.52 3.23 -16.63
N THR A 509 4.59 2.42 -15.57
CA THR A 509 3.40 1.90 -14.88
C THR A 509 2.87 2.86 -13.83
N VAL A 510 1.58 2.78 -13.54
CA VAL A 510 0.94 3.47 -12.40
C VAL A 510 0.99 2.56 -11.19
N LEU A 511 1.56 3.02 -10.10
CA LEU A 511 1.66 2.27 -8.85
C LEU A 511 0.38 2.39 -8.00
N GLY A 512 0.20 1.44 -7.09
CA GLY A 512 -0.92 1.40 -6.15
C GLY A 512 -0.79 2.40 -4.99
N HIS A 513 -1.65 2.20 -4.01
CA HIS A 513 -1.65 2.94 -2.75
C HIS A 513 -0.29 2.84 -2.06
N HIS A 514 0.18 3.94 -1.47
CA HIS A 514 1.52 4.09 -0.90
C HIS A 514 2.69 3.90 -1.90
N GLY A 515 2.42 3.88 -3.20
CA GLY A 515 3.42 3.63 -4.22
C GLY A 515 3.85 2.17 -4.31
N VAL A 516 3.04 1.23 -3.78
CA VAL A 516 3.30 -0.22 -3.87
C VAL A 516 3.19 -0.68 -5.31
N GLY A 517 4.10 -1.59 -5.72
CA GLY A 517 4.14 -2.20 -7.04
C GLY A 517 5.45 -1.98 -7.80
N ILE A 518 6.50 -1.39 -7.19
CA ILE A 518 7.78 -1.16 -7.89
C ILE A 518 8.39 -2.48 -8.41
N PHE A 519 8.18 -3.60 -7.74
CA PHE A 519 8.73 -4.91 -8.09
C PHE A 519 7.92 -5.68 -9.15
N TRP A 520 6.91 -5.08 -9.77
CA TRP A 520 6.03 -5.78 -10.74
C TRP A 520 6.79 -6.50 -11.86
N ASN A 521 7.94 -5.98 -12.30
CA ASN A 521 8.78 -6.57 -13.33
C ASN A 521 10.20 -6.96 -12.84
N VAL A 522 10.34 -7.29 -11.57
CA VAL A 522 11.63 -7.55 -10.92
C VAL A 522 12.44 -8.68 -11.59
N CYS A 523 11.78 -9.63 -12.25
CA CYS A 523 12.45 -10.72 -12.99
C CYS A 523 13.27 -10.20 -14.17
N ASP A 524 12.93 -9.01 -14.71
CA ASP A 524 13.65 -8.37 -15.82
C ASP A 524 14.82 -7.51 -15.33
N TRP A 525 14.90 -7.22 -14.02
CA TRP A 525 15.95 -6.37 -13.48
C TRP A 525 17.29 -7.06 -13.53
N THR A 526 18.34 -6.28 -13.83
CA THR A 526 19.74 -6.73 -13.78
C THR A 526 20.56 -5.77 -12.92
N MET A 527 21.65 -6.29 -12.37
CA MET A 527 22.54 -5.50 -11.52
C MET A 527 24.01 -5.79 -11.92
N GLU A 528 24.78 -4.71 -12.24
CA GLU A 528 26.20 -4.80 -12.63
C GLU A 528 27.15 -4.66 -11.42
#